data_e8052eb6a3914c4a773e5cbba4770a24
#
_entry.id   e8052eb6a3914c4a773e5cbba4770a24
#
_cell.length_a   1.000
_cell.length_b   1.000
_cell.length_c   1.000
_cell.angle_alpha   90.00
_cell.angle_beta   90.00
_cell.angle_gamma   90.00
#
_symmetry.space_group_name_H-M   'P 1'
#
loop_
_entity.id
_entity.type
_entity.pdbx_description
1 polymer ?
#
loop_
_entity_poly.entity_id
_entity_poly.type
_entity_poly.pdbx_seq_one_letter_code
_entity_poly.pdbx_strand_id
1 'polypeptide(L)'
;MNDNVEKILISKLIYNKQDYYNHHELLSPVLFADPDYKQVYMWLDEAYQAGNKFDLLKASNDLRGFIKGVDFVLASCMNDNDSFMHETITCINYLKNISKKVAVKQLCQSVLATIDDKEVEDNIQSIEKTMIDLAKTEQGSIVELREHLRDTIKVIEKNSLSSGISGITSGFASIDKFTGGWQPQDLIIVGGASSMGKTSFALALAKNAAEEGHNSVVFSYEMSVPQLVSRILSGETHIDNRYLIKGTLTSDEWGVIHKATGHLENIPLFIDECSNTSLRYLINKIRQYVITKDVKLVMIDYLQLVSNMVKGRSREQEVSVIARSLKNIAKELNI
;
A
#
# COMPACT_ATOMS: atom_id res chain seq x y z
N MET A 1 2.34 -27.91 -17.74
CA MET A 1 2.92 -26.63 -18.20
C MET A 1 3.76 -25.95 -17.10
N ASN A 2 3.37 -26.07 -15.82
CA ASN A 2 4.16 -25.52 -14.69
C ASN A 2 5.49 -26.25 -14.48
N ASP A 3 5.47 -27.58 -14.57
CA ASP A 3 6.64 -28.45 -14.31
C ASP A 3 7.84 -28.08 -15.19
N ASN A 4 7.58 -27.54 -16.38
CA ASN A 4 8.65 -27.15 -17.30
C ASN A 4 9.35 -25.86 -16.82
N VAL A 5 8.64 -24.87 -16.27
CA VAL A 5 9.24 -23.58 -15.84
C VAL A 5 10.04 -23.74 -14.54
N GLU A 6 9.58 -24.56 -13.60
CA GLU A 6 10.31 -24.88 -12.37
C GLU A 6 11.64 -25.58 -12.70
N LYS A 7 11.57 -26.56 -13.59
CA LYS A 7 12.73 -27.27 -14.11
C LYS A 7 13.71 -26.33 -14.82
N ILE A 8 13.22 -25.44 -15.71
CA ILE A 8 14.03 -24.44 -16.40
C ILE A 8 14.74 -23.53 -15.39
N LEU A 9 14.03 -23.08 -14.35
CA LEU A 9 14.62 -22.22 -13.32
C LEU A 9 15.74 -22.97 -12.55
N ILE A 10 15.48 -24.19 -12.09
CA ILE A 10 16.51 -25.03 -11.43
C ILE A 10 17.71 -25.23 -12.33
N SER A 11 17.50 -25.57 -13.61
CA SER A 11 18.56 -25.72 -14.60
C SER A 11 19.46 -24.49 -14.68
N LYS A 12 18.84 -23.28 -14.78
CA LYS A 12 19.57 -22.00 -14.80
C LYS A 12 20.42 -21.79 -13.55
N LEU A 13 19.86 -22.05 -12.38
CA LEU A 13 20.58 -21.89 -11.11
C LEU A 13 21.73 -22.88 -10.98
N ILE A 14 21.63 -24.11 -11.57
CA ILE A 14 22.71 -25.09 -11.63
C ILE A 14 23.84 -24.61 -12.52
N TYR A 15 23.53 -24.15 -13.73
CA TYR A 15 24.54 -23.77 -14.73
C TYR A 15 25.16 -22.40 -14.48
N ASN A 16 24.40 -21.46 -13.91
CA ASN A 16 24.87 -20.12 -13.68
C ASN A 16 24.66 -19.69 -12.21
N LYS A 17 25.65 -19.93 -11.38
CA LYS A 17 25.66 -19.52 -9.98
C LYS A 17 25.44 -18.00 -9.81
N GLN A 18 25.86 -17.18 -10.79
CA GLN A 18 25.67 -15.74 -10.74
C GLN A 18 24.19 -15.36 -10.82
N ASP A 19 23.38 -16.12 -11.56
CA ASP A 19 21.92 -15.92 -11.60
C ASP A 19 21.27 -16.14 -10.23
N TYR A 20 21.76 -17.08 -9.43
CA TYR A 20 21.31 -17.23 -8.05
C TYR A 20 21.63 -15.97 -7.24
N TYR A 21 22.88 -15.48 -7.24
CA TYR A 21 23.24 -14.30 -6.45
C TYR A 21 22.55 -13.02 -6.91
N ASN A 22 22.32 -12.87 -8.20
CA ASN A 22 21.63 -11.70 -8.76
C ASN A 22 20.14 -11.68 -8.38
N HIS A 23 19.54 -12.83 -8.10
CA HIS A 23 18.09 -12.94 -7.88
C HIS A 23 17.71 -13.64 -6.57
N HIS A 24 18.68 -13.93 -5.66
CA HIS A 24 18.44 -14.75 -4.46
C HIS A 24 17.32 -14.20 -3.57
N GLU A 25 17.17 -12.87 -3.48
CA GLU A 25 16.08 -12.23 -2.70
C GLU A 25 14.69 -12.48 -3.29
N LEU A 26 14.62 -12.77 -4.59
CA LEU A 26 13.38 -13.06 -5.28
C LEU A 26 13.04 -14.56 -5.29
N LEU A 27 14.02 -15.40 -4.95
CA LEU A 27 13.90 -16.84 -4.90
C LEU A 27 13.44 -17.30 -3.51
N SER A 28 12.53 -18.25 -3.47
CA SER A 28 12.08 -18.87 -2.22
C SER A 28 11.52 -20.26 -2.50
N PRO A 29 11.52 -21.18 -1.52
CA PRO A 29 10.93 -22.53 -1.69
C PRO A 29 9.45 -22.53 -2.06
N VAL A 30 8.73 -21.42 -1.78
CA VAL A 30 7.30 -21.28 -2.09
C VAL A 30 7.03 -21.13 -3.59
N LEU A 31 8.03 -20.77 -4.39
CA LEU A 31 7.90 -20.67 -5.84
C LEU A 31 7.70 -22.02 -6.52
N PHE A 32 8.15 -23.11 -5.88
CA PHE A 32 8.14 -24.45 -6.42
C PHE A 32 6.91 -25.19 -5.87
N ALA A 33 6.01 -25.58 -6.76
CA ALA A 33 4.84 -26.38 -6.43
C ALA A 33 5.18 -27.88 -6.40
N ASP A 34 6.12 -28.31 -7.25
CA ASP A 34 6.62 -29.67 -7.27
C ASP A 34 7.54 -29.91 -6.07
N PRO A 35 7.26 -30.94 -5.24
CA PRO A 35 8.07 -31.26 -4.07
C PRO A 35 9.53 -31.58 -4.39
N ASP A 36 9.80 -32.22 -5.51
CA ASP A 36 11.13 -32.66 -5.90
C ASP A 36 11.98 -31.45 -6.30
N TYR A 37 11.46 -30.54 -7.14
CA TYR A 37 12.14 -29.29 -7.50
C TYR A 37 12.31 -28.36 -6.30
N LYS A 38 11.37 -28.35 -5.38
CA LYS A 38 11.49 -27.60 -4.13
C LYS A 38 12.68 -28.10 -3.29
N GLN A 39 12.84 -29.40 -3.16
CA GLN A 39 13.97 -30.00 -2.42
C GLN A 39 15.31 -29.70 -3.11
N VAL A 40 15.36 -29.80 -4.45
CA VAL A 40 16.56 -29.44 -5.22
C VAL A 40 16.91 -27.97 -5.00
N TYR A 41 15.92 -27.08 -5.03
CA TYR A 41 16.15 -25.65 -4.77
C TYR A 41 16.69 -25.42 -3.36
N MET A 42 16.10 -26.01 -2.34
CA MET A 42 16.54 -25.85 -0.95
C MET A 42 18.00 -26.31 -0.78
N TRP A 43 18.37 -27.43 -1.39
CA TRP A 43 19.74 -27.89 -1.38
C TRP A 43 20.70 -26.91 -2.10
N LEU A 44 20.29 -26.37 -3.26
CA LEU A 44 21.06 -25.35 -4.00
C LEU A 44 21.26 -24.09 -3.18
N ASP A 45 20.21 -23.63 -2.51
CA ASP A 45 20.20 -22.44 -1.66
C ASP A 45 21.23 -22.60 -0.52
N GLU A 46 21.18 -23.70 0.22
CA GLU A 46 22.15 -24.01 1.28
C GLU A 46 23.58 -24.11 0.75
N ALA A 47 23.77 -24.79 -0.38
CA ALA A 47 25.09 -24.96 -0.97
C ALA A 47 25.70 -23.61 -1.41
N TYR A 48 24.90 -22.74 -2.01
CA TYR A 48 25.35 -21.45 -2.53
C TYR A 48 25.55 -20.40 -1.41
N GLN A 49 24.73 -20.44 -0.37
CA GLN A 49 24.95 -19.63 0.84
C GLN A 49 26.24 -20.02 1.56
N ALA A 50 26.60 -21.31 1.55
CA ALA A 50 27.89 -21.81 2.07
C ALA A 50 29.08 -21.52 1.13
N GLY A 51 28.87 -20.85 0.00
CA GLY A 51 29.93 -20.53 -0.97
C GLY A 51 30.30 -21.67 -1.91
N ASN A 52 29.69 -22.85 -1.79
CA ASN A 52 29.99 -24.04 -2.60
C ASN A 52 29.51 -23.86 -4.06
N LYS A 53 30.05 -24.70 -4.95
CA LYS A 53 29.54 -24.89 -6.31
C LYS A 53 28.56 -26.05 -6.33
N PHE A 54 27.72 -26.11 -7.35
CA PHE A 54 26.90 -27.27 -7.61
C PHE A 54 27.82 -28.51 -7.89
N ASP A 55 27.55 -29.59 -7.20
CA ASP A 55 28.18 -30.88 -7.35
C ASP A 55 27.09 -31.96 -7.47
N LEU A 56 27.00 -32.57 -8.64
CA LEU A 56 25.96 -33.54 -8.97
C LEU A 56 25.98 -34.76 -8.03
N LEU A 57 27.20 -35.29 -7.74
CA LEU A 57 27.34 -36.48 -6.90
C LEU A 57 26.93 -36.19 -5.46
N LYS A 58 27.34 -35.04 -4.95
CA LYS A 58 26.97 -34.60 -3.63
C LYS A 58 25.45 -34.34 -3.53
N ALA A 59 24.87 -33.62 -4.50
CA ALA A 59 23.44 -33.39 -4.56
C ALA A 59 22.63 -34.69 -4.61
N SER A 60 23.04 -35.65 -5.47
CA SER A 60 22.39 -36.95 -5.55
C SER A 60 22.45 -37.72 -4.22
N ASN A 61 23.57 -37.71 -3.54
CA ASN A 61 23.73 -38.41 -2.26
C ASN A 61 22.88 -37.74 -1.14
N ASP A 62 22.95 -36.43 -1.03
CA ASP A 62 22.27 -35.69 0.01
C ASP A 62 20.74 -35.74 -0.16
N LEU A 63 20.23 -35.70 -1.38
CA LEU A 63 18.82 -35.70 -1.71
C LEU A 63 18.16 -37.09 -1.84
N ARG A 64 18.96 -38.16 -1.84
CA ARG A 64 18.45 -39.54 -2.04
C ARG A 64 17.41 -39.99 -1.03
N GLY A 65 17.44 -39.43 0.16
CA GLY A 65 16.43 -39.68 1.22
C GLY A 65 15.12 -38.91 1.05
N PHE A 66 15.11 -37.87 0.23
CA PHE A 66 13.98 -36.97 0.07
C PHE A 66 13.30 -37.09 -1.28
N ILE A 67 14.04 -37.42 -2.34
CA ILE A 67 13.55 -37.48 -3.72
C ILE A 67 13.69 -38.91 -4.26
N LYS A 68 12.56 -39.48 -4.64
CA LYS A 68 12.56 -40.80 -5.28
C LYS A 68 13.04 -40.69 -6.75
N GLY A 69 14.15 -41.33 -7.08
CA GLY A 69 14.74 -41.22 -8.41
C GLY A 69 15.49 -39.89 -8.64
N VAL A 70 16.15 -39.40 -7.61
CA VAL A 70 16.88 -38.11 -7.60
C VAL A 70 17.84 -37.96 -8.81
N ASP A 71 18.52 -39.02 -9.20
CA ASP A 71 19.46 -39.02 -10.34
C ASP A 71 18.74 -38.64 -11.64
N PHE A 72 17.50 -39.13 -11.83
CA PHE A 72 16.69 -38.79 -13.00
C PHE A 72 16.22 -37.33 -12.94
N VAL A 73 15.80 -36.85 -11.79
CA VAL A 73 15.34 -35.44 -11.58
C VAL A 73 16.51 -34.50 -11.88
N LEU A 74 17.69 -34.73 -11.28
CA LEU A 74 18.86 -33.89 -11.49
C LEU A 74 19.35 -33.95 -12.96
N ALA A 75 19.41 -35.14 -13.55
CA ALA A 75 19.78 -35.30 -14.96
C ALA A 75 18.77 -34.56 -15.89
N SER A 76 17.50 -34.64 -15.56
CA SER A 76 16.48 -33.92 -16.35
C SER A 76 16.65 -32.38 -16.28
N CYS A 77 17.03 -31.85 -15.13
CA CYS A 77 17.35 -30.43 -15.00
C CYS A 77 18.62 -30.04 -15.77
N MET A 78 19.63 -30.89 -15.79
CA MET A 78 20.90 -30.64 -16.50
C MET A 78 20.78 -30.77 -18.03
N ASN A 79 19.81 -31.54 -18.53
CA ASN A 79 19.62 -31.74 -19.98
C ASN A 79 18.57 -30.80 -20.60
N ASP A 80 18.17 -29.71 -19.90
CA ASP A 80 17.16 -28.78 -20.37
C ASP A 80 17.76 -27.73 -21.30
N ASN A 81 17.57 -27.92 -22.62
CA ASN A 81 18.00 -26.95 -23.64
C ASN A 81 17.19 -25.67 -23.65
N ASP A 82 15.96 -25.66 -23.11
CA ASP A 82 15.10 -24.49 -23.06
C ASP A 82 15.55 -23.48 -21.98
N SER A 83 16.45 -23.92 -21.07
CA SER A 83 17.02 -23.05 -20.04
C SER A 83 17.74 -21.81 -20.60
N PHE A 84 18.30 -21.89 -21.81
CA PHE A 84 18.99 -20.79 -22.47
C PHE A 84 18.05 -19.80 -23.19
N MET A 85 16.79 -20.17 -23.42
CA MET A 85 15.83 -19.38 -24.20
C MET A 85 15.09 -18.32 -23.37
N HIS A 86 15.04 -18.45 -22.05
CA HIS A 86 14.29 -17.56 -21.16
C HIS A 86 15.22 -16.88 -20.16
N GLU A 87 14.93 -15.62 -19.81
CA GLU A 87 15.64 -14.94 -18.73
C GLU A 87 15.21 -15.48 -17.36
N THR A 88 16.16 -15.59 -16.42
CA THR A 88 15.90 -16.08 -15.05
C THR A 88 14.79 -15.29 -14.36
N ILE A 89 14.80 -13.97 -14.49
CA ILE A 89 13.77 -13.10 -13.93
C ILE A 89 12.37 -13.37 -14.49
N THR A 90 12.30 -13.73 -15.78
CA THR A 90 11.01 -14.08 -16.42
C THR A 90 10.44 -15.36 -15.83
N CYS A 91 11.27 -16.39 -15.60
CA CYS A 91 10.85 -17.62 -14.94
C CYS A 91 10.38 -17.36 -13.50
N ILE A 92 11.11 -16.56 -12.74
CA ILE A 92 10.74 -16.18 -11.37
C ILE A 92 9.40 -15.46 -11.34
N ASN A 93 9.19 -14.46 -12.19
CA ASN A 93 7.94 -13.69 -12.25
C ASN A 93 6.75 -14.57 -12.67
N TYR A 94 6.96 -15.51 -13.60
CA TYR A 94 5.94 -16.47 -14.00
C TYR A 94 5.53 -17.37 -12.83
N LEU A 95 6.51 -17.97 -12.11
CA LEU A 95 6.25 -18.83 -10.95
C LEU A 95 5.60 -18.05 -9.80
N LYS A 96 6.02 -16.80 -9.53
CA LYS A 96 5.34 -15.92 -8.55
C LYS A 96 3.87 -15.71 -8.88
N ASN A 97 3.55 -15.47 -10.16
CA ASN A 97 2.16 -15.28 -10.58
C ASN A 97 1.33 -16.56 -10.39
N ILE A 98 1.90 -17.72 -10.68
CA ILE A 98 1.24 -19.01 -10.47
C ILE A 98 1.04 -19.28 -8.97
N SER A 99 2.07 -19.09 -8.15
CA SER A 99 1.96 -19.23 -6.70
C SER A 99 0.85 -18.34 -6.11
N LYS A 100 0.75 -17.08 -6.57
CA LYS A 100 -0.36 -16.19 -6.19
C LYS A 100 -1.73 -16.75 -6.60
N LYS A 101 -1.87 -17.27 -7.82
CA LYS A 101 -3.12 -17.88 -8.30
C LYS A 101 -3.52 -19.10 -7.46
N VAL A 102 -2.54 -19.94 -7.10
CA VAL A 102 -2.77 -21.12 -6.24
C VAL A 102 -3.21 -20.68 -4.84
N ALA A 103 -2.54 -19.71 -4.25
CA ALA A 103 -2.90 -19.18 -2.92
C ALA A 103 -4.31 -18.56 -2.89
N VAL A 104 -4.68 -17.80 -3.92
CA VAL A 104 -6.06 -17.27 -4.06
C VAL A 104 -7.07 -18.40 -4.19
N LYS A 105 -6.78 -19.44 -5.00
CA LYS A 105 -7.66 -20.59 -5.15
C LYS A 105 -7.86 -21.34 -3.83
N GLN A 106 -6.78 -21.58 -3.09
CA GLN A 106 -6.82 -22.24 -1.78
C GLN A 106 -7.62 -21.41 -0.76
N LEU A 107 -7.45 -20.08 -0.77
CA LEU A 107 -8.24 -19.18 0.06
C LEU A 107 -9.74 -19.29 -0.26
N CYS A 108 -10.11 -19.23 -1.53
CA CYS A 108 -11.51 -19.39 -1.94
C CYS A 108 -12.08 -20.75 -1.48
N GLN A 109 -11.31 -21.83 -1.64
CA GLN A 109 -11.73 -23.16 -1.18
C GLN A 109 -11.89 -23.23 0.35
N SER A 110 -10.97 -22.65 1.11
CA SER A 110 -11.05 -22.62 2.58
C SER A 110 -12.26 -21.81 3.07
N VAL A 111 -12.56 -20.69 2.42
CA VAL A 111 -13.73 -19.86 2.75
C VAL A 111 -15.03 -20.61 2.43
N LEU A 112 -15.12 -21.22 1.25
CA LEU A 112 -16.29 -22.02 0.88
C LEU A 112 -16.53 -23.20 1.83
N ALA A 113 -15.47 -23.83 2.34
CA ALA A 113 -15.57 -24.94 3.28
C ALA A 113 -15.99 -24.52 4.70
N THR A 114 -15.88 -23.23 5.06
CA THR A 114 -16.16 -22.73 6.41
C THR A 114 -17.27 -21.68 6.45
N ILE A 115 -17.93 -21.41 5.31
CA ILE A 115 -18.89 -20.31 5.19
C ILE A 115 -20.14 -20.51 6.06
N ASP A 116 -20.54 -21.74 6.24
CA ASP A 116 -21.70 -22.11 7.05
C ASP A 116 -21.37 -22.31 8.54
N ASP A 117 -20.10 -22.53 8.88
CA ASP A 117 -19.65 -22.88 10.24
C ASP A 117 -19.07 -21.68 11.01
N LYS A 118 -18.65 -20.61 10.31
CA LYS A 118 -18.02 -19.42 10.91
C LYS A 118 -18.86 -18.18 10.68
N GLU A 119 -18.70 -17.21 11.60
CA GLU A 119 -19.28 -15.89 11.38
C GLU A 119 -18.70 -15.23 10.13
N VAL A 120 -19.53 -14.43 9.46
CA VAL A 120 -19.14 -13.75 8.19
C VAL A 120 -17.91 -12.87 8.39
N GLU A 121 -17.82 -12.21 9.55
CA GLU A 121 -16.71 -11.36 9.96
C GLU A 121 -15.38 -12.12 10.02
N ASP A 122 -15.37 -13.34 10.53
CA ASP A 122 -14.17 -14.20 10.61
C ASP A 122 -13.69 -14.62 9.20
N ASN A 123 -14.61 -14.94 8.32
CA ASN A 123 -14.30 -15.27 6.93
C ASN A 123 -13.74 -14.05 6.18
N ILE A 124 -14.33 -12.86 6.32
CA ILE A 124 -13.82 -11.60 5.77
C ILE A 124 -12.41 -11.34 6.30
N GLN A 125 -12.17 -11.55 7.59
CA GLN A 125 -10.86 -11.36 8.21
C GLN A 125 -9.78 -12.27 7.62
N SER A 126 -10.12 -13.51 7.34
CA SER A 126 -9.21 -14.49 6.72
C SER A 126 -8.84 -14.07 5.28
N ILE A 127 -9.84 -13.64 4.51
CA ILE A 127 -9.65 -13.14 3.14
C ILE A 127 -8.74 -11.93 3.12
N GLU A 128 -9.03 -10.91 3.93
CA GLU A 128 -8.22 -9.69 3.99
C GLU A 128 -6.77 -9.96 4.39
N LYS A 129 -6.55 -10.80 5.42
CA LYS A 129 -5.19 -11.18 5.85
C LYS A 129 -4.40 -11.81 4.71
N THR A 130 -4.99 -12.79 4.03
CA THR A 130 -4.32 -13.50 2.93
C THR A 130 -4.05 -12.57 1.75
N MET A 131 -4.99 -11.68 1.40
CA MET A 131 -4.79 -10.69 0.34
C MET A 131 -3.65 -9.71 0.67
N ILE A 132 -3.56 -9.25 1.91
CA ILE A 132 -2.46 -8.40 2.38
C ILE A 132 -1.13 -9.15 2.30
N ASP A 133 -1.08 -10.42 2.71
CA ASP A 133 0.16 -11.21 2.66
C ASP A 133 0.59 -11.50 1.22
N LEU A 134 -0.33 -11.72 0.30
CA LEU A 134 -0.04 -11.85 -1.13
C LEU A 134 0.45 -10.54 -1.77
N ALA A 135 -0.05 -9.39 -1.32
CA ALA A 135 0.42 -8.09 -1.78
C ALA A 135 1.81 -7.73 -1.25
N LYS A 136 2.17 -8.14 -0.02
CA LYS A 136 3.48 -7.88 0.59
C LYS A 136 4.65 -8.57 -0.11
N THR A 137 4.39 -9.60 -0.90
CA THR A 137 5.45 -10.35 -1.63
C THR A 137 6.17 -9.49 -2.69
N GLU A 138 5.73 -8.26 -2.92
CA GLU A 138 6.34 -7.31 -3.87
C GLU A 138 7.20 -6.21 -3.22
N GLN A 139 7.32 -6.17 -1.90
CA GLN A 139 8.06 -5.12 -1.20
C GLN A 139 9.51 -5.53 -0.97
N GLY A 140 10.42 -4.92 -1.73
CA GLY A 140 11.86 -4.87 -1.46
C GLY A 140 12.75 -5.38 -2.57
N SER A 141 12.62 -4.91 -3.82
CA SER A 141 13.72 -5.02 -4.75
C SER A 141 14.83 -4.05 -4.33
N ILE A 142 16.01 -4.55 -4.01
CA ILE A 142 17.22 -3.73 -4.01
C ILE A 142 17.39 -3.24 -5.45
N VAL A 143 17.30 -1.94 -5.64
CA VAL A 143 17.40 -1.33 -6.95
C VAL A 143 18.72 -0.60 -7.04
N GLU A 144 19.49 -0.83 -8.11
CA GLU A 144 20.74 -0.10 -8.32
C GLU A 144 20.45 1.38 -8.48
N LEU A 145 21.18 2.23 -7.76
CA LEU A 145 21.09 3.69 -7.85
C LEU A 145 21.11 4.19 -9.30
N ARG A 146 21.89 3.53 -10.16
CA ARG A 146 22.06 3.87 -11.57
C ARG A 146 20.76 3.82 -12.38
N GLU A 147 19.87 2.85 -12.07
CA GLU A 147 18.59 2.69 -12.77
C GLU A 147 17.62 3.83 -12.42
N HIS A 148 17.63 4.25 -11.16
CA HIS A 148 16.73 5.30 -10.68
C HIS A 148 17.24 6.73 -10.94
N LEU A 149 18.55 6.94 -11.12
CA LEU A 149 19.10 8.27 -11.38
C LEU A 149 18.45 8.93 -12.60
N ARG A 150 18.27 8.20 -13.69
CA ARG A 150 17.69 8.74 -14.94
C ARG A 150 16.23 9.16 -14.75
N ASP A 151 15.45 8.36 -14.02
CA ASP A 151 14.04 8.64 -13.79
C ASP A 151 13.86 9.76 -12.76
N THR A 152 14.72 9.82 -11.74
CA THR A 152 14.76 10.94 -10.79
C THR A 152 15.11 12.25 -11.48
N ILE A 153 16.08 12.27 -12.42
CA ILE A 153 16.42 13.47 -13.19
C ILE A 153 15.23 13.95 -14.01
N LYS A 154 14.49 13.06 -14.69
CA LYS A 154 13.27 13.43 -15.43
C LYS A 154 12.20 14.05 -14.53
N VAL A 155 12.04 13.54 -13.29
CA VAL A 155 11.12 14.11 -12.31
C VAL A 155 11.60 15.51 -11.89
N ILE A 156 12.89 15.70 -11.63
CA ILE A 156 13.47 17.00 -11.30
C ILE A 156 13.27 18.00 -12.46
N GLU A 157 13.53 17.60 -13.70
CA GLU A 157 13.31 18.42 -14.90
C GLU A 157 11.83 18.81 -15.03
N LYS A 158 10.89 17.86 -14.86
CA LYS A 158 9.46 18.15 -14.86
C LYS A 158 9.07 19.15 -13.76
N ASN A 159 9.60 18.99 -12.56
CA ASN A 159 9.30 19.86 -11.42
C ASN A 159 9.93 21.27 -11.61
N SER A 160 11.03 21.39 -12.34
CA SER A 160 11.63 22.70 -12.65
C SER A 160 10.77 23.56 -13.58
N LEU A 161 9.87 22.91 -14.35
CA LEU A 161 8.91 23.60 -15.23
C LEU A 161 7.61 24.00 -14.48
N SER A 162 7.38 23.48 -13.29
CA SER A 162 6.27 23.84 -12.43
C SER A 162 6.62 25.11 -11.62
N SER A 163 5.61 25.84 -11.17
CA SER A 163 5.75 27.08 -10.39
C SER A 163 6.35 26.91 -8.98
N GLY A 164 7.14 25.84 -8.76
CA GLY A 164 7.77 25.54 -7.47
C GLY A 164 6.93 24.66 -6.53
N ILE A 165 5.74 24.24 -6.96
CA ILE A 165 4.89 23.29 -6.24
C ILE A 165 4.93 21.97 -7.01
N SER A 166 5.57 20.95 -6.43
CA SER A 166 5.69 19.61 -7.02
C SER A 166 4.63 18.63 -6.49
N GLY A 167 4.06 18.92 -5.32
CA GLY A 167 3.01 18.16 -4.66
C GLY A 167 1.64 18.85 -4.72
N ILE A 168 0.72 18.40 -3.86
CA ILE A 168 -0.60 19.01 -3.68
C ILE A 168 -0.44 20.30 -2.88
N THR A 169 -0.96 21.42 -3.37
CA THR A 169 -0.89 22.70 -2.65
C THR A 169 -1.61 22.64 -1.30
N SER A 170 -1.03 23.31 -0.31
CA SER A 170 -1.71 23.58 0.95
C SER A 170 -2.72 24.74 0.86
N GLY A 171 -2.62 25.54 -0.21
CA GLY A 171 -3.33 26.81 -0.35
C GLY A 171 -2.75 27.94 0.49
N PHE A 172 -1.65 27.70 1.20
CA PHE A 172 -0.93 28.71 1.98
C PHE A 172 0.47 28.89 1.39
N ALA A 173 0.68 30.02 0.70
CA ALA A 173 1.92 30.30 -0.03
C ALA A 173 3.19 30.14 0.84
N SER A 174 3.11 30.49 2.13
CA SER A 174 4.23 30.33 3.06
C SER A 174 4.57 28.86 3.33
N ILE A 175 3.58 28.00 3.42
CA ILE A 175 3.78 26.56 3.63
C ILE A 175 4.33 25.96 2.34
N ASP A 176 3.68 26.22 1.23
CA ASP A 176 4.04 25.66 -0.08
C ASP A 176 5.47 26.05 -0.50
N LYS A 177 5.91 27.25 -0.15
CA LYS A 177 7.29 27.70 -0.38
C LYS A 177 8.34 26.83 0.34
N PHE A 178 8.00 26.29 1.52
CA PHE A 178 8.92 25.44 2.29
C PHE A 178 8.81 23.97 1.94
N THR A 179 7.59 23.50 1.63
CA THR A 179 7.30 22.06 1.43
C THR A 179 7.32 21.66 -0.04
N GLY A 180 7.11 22.59 -0.96
CA GLY A 180 6.82 22.28 -2.36
C GLY A 180 5.42 21.69 -2.56
N GLY A 181 4.50 21.87 -1.59
CA GLY A 181 3.21 21.18 -1.49
C GLY A 181 3.33 19.81 -0.80
N TRP A 182 2.20 19.15 -0.55
CA TRP A 182 2.15 17.83 0.07
C TRP A 182 2.58 16.77 -0.93
N GLN A 183 3.66 16.05 -0.60
CA GLN A 183 4.19 15.03 -1.50
C GLN A 183 3.43 13.71 -1.35
N PRO A 184 3.21 12.96 -2.44
CA PRO A 184 2.66 11.61 -2.34
C PRO A 184 3.44 10.75 -1.35
N GLN A 185 2.75 9.84 -0.67
CA GLN A 185 3.28 8.94 0.35
C GLN A 185 3.63 9.61 1.68
N ASP A 186 3.43 10.92 1.85
CA ASP A 186 3.72 11.58 3.12
C ASP A 186 2.61 11.42 4.15
N LEU A 187 3.01 11.40 5.40
CA LEU A 187 2.13 11.54 6.56
C LEU A 187 2.41 12.90 7.22
N ILE A 188 1.44 13.80 7.12
CA ILE A 188 1.51 15.14 7.70
C ILE A 188 0.77 15.11 9.04
N ILE A 189 1.42 15.56 10.11
CA ILE A 189 0.82 15.64 11.44
C ILE A 189 0.64 17.09 11.85
N VAL A 190 -0.62 17.51 12.06
CA VAL A 190 -0.98 18.82 12.57
C VAL A 190 -1.20 18.71 14.08
N GLY A 191 -0.30 19.26 14.86
CA GLY A 191 -0.36 19.28 16.32
C GLY A 191 -0.69 20.64 16.88
N GLY A 192 -1.39 20.68 18.02
CA GLY A 192 -1.71 21.92 18.73
C GLY A 192 -2.57 21.66 19.96
N ALA A 193 -2.61 22.60 20.90
CA ALA A 193 -3.48 22.53 22.06
C ALA A 193 -4.99 22.53 21.65
N SER A 194 -5.85 22.12 22.57
CA SER A 194 -7.30 22.17 22.34
C SER A 194 -7.74 23.60 22.01
N SER A 195 -8.73 23.74 21.15
CA SER A 195 -9.31 25.02 20.72
C SER A 195 -8.37 25.97 19.93
N MET A 196 -7.20 25.52 19.51
CA MET A 196 -6.27 26.32 18.68
C MET A 196 -6.59 26.29 17.17
N GLY A 197 -7.72 25.73 16.77
CA GLY A 197 -8.16 25.75 15.38
C GLY A 197 -7.60 24.62 14.50
N LYS A 198 -7.08 23.50 15.06
CA LYS A 198 -6.55 22.36 14.30
C LYS A 198 -7.50 21.86 13.20
N THR A 199 -8.75 21.55 13.58
CA THR A 199 -9.80 21.09 12.66
C THR A 199 -10.06 22.09 11.54
N SER A 200 -10.20 23.38 11.87
CA SER A 200 -10.45 24.43 10.87
C SER A 200 -9.28 24.57 9.90
N PHE A 201 -8.05 24.49 10.40
CA PHE A 201 -6.85 24.53 9.56
C PHE A 201 -6.76 23.31 8.64
N ALA A 202 -6.96 22.10 9.19
CA ALA A 202 -6.90 20.88 8.40
C ALA A 202 -8.05 20.82 7.35
N LEU A 203 -9.25 21.31 7.69
CA LEU A 203 -10.34 21.47 6.72
C LEU A 203 -9.97 22.45 5.59
N ALA A 204 -9.32 23.58 5.93
CA ALA A 204 -8.86 24.53 4.93
C ALA A 204 -7.83 23.87 3.98
N LEU A 205 -6.90 23.05 4.50
CA LEU A 205 -5.94 22.30 3.66
C LEU A 205 -6.65 21.36 2.69
N ALA A 206 -7.63 20.58 3.19
CA ALA A 206 -8.39 19.64 2.36
C ALA A 206 -9.27 20.36 1.32
N LYS A 207 -9.90 21.48 1.70
CA LYS A 207 -10.68 22.34 0.78
C LYS A 207 -9.79 22.92 -0.31
N ASN A 208 -8.67 23.54 0.05
CA ASN A 208 -7.76 24.16 -0.90
C ASN A 208 -7.21 23.13 -1.91
N ALA A 209 -6.85 21.93 -1.45
CA ALA A 209 -6.46 20.86 -2.35
C ALA A 209 -7.58 20.46 -3.31
N ALA A 210 -8.83 20.41 -2.84
CA ALA A 210 -9.98 20.09 -3.67
C ALA A 210 -10.28 21.20 -4.69
N GLU A 211 -10.10 22.47 -4.34
CA GLU A 211 -10.25 23.62 -5.27
C GLU A 211 -9.27 23.55 -6.44
N GLU A 212 -8.07 23.03 -6.22
CA GLU A 212 -7.06 22.77 -7.28
C GLU A 212 -7.32 21.44 -8.03
N GLY A 213 -8.46 20.80 -7.78
CA GLY A 213 -8.89 19.60 -8.50
C GLY A 213 -8.36 18.27 -7.94
N HIS A 214 -7.72 18.28 -6.75
CA HIS A 214 -7.27 17.07 -6.10
C HIS A 214 -8.37 16.46 -5.24
N ASN A 215 -8.87 15.28 -5.63
CA ASN A 215 -9.90 14.57 -4.86
C ASN A 215 -9.43 14.35 -3.43
N SER A 216 -10.16 14.94 -2.47
CA SER A 216 -9.79 14.94 -1.06
C SER A 216 -10.90 14.33 -0.21
N VAL A 217 -10.56 13.56 0.83
CA VAL A 217 -11.53 13.00 1.78
C VAL A 217 -11.20 13.38 3.22
N VAL A 218 -12.22 13.73 3.98
CA VAL A 218 -12.15 14.06 5.41
C VAL A 218 -12.87 12.97 6.19
N PHE A 219 -12.13 12.23 7.02
CA PHE A 219 -12.67 11.30 8.01
C PHE A 219 -12.82 12.02 9.35
N SER A 220 -14.06 12.20 9.80
CA SER A 220 -14.35 12.88 11.06
C SER A 220 -14.87 11.90 12.11
N TYR A 221 -14.20 11.88 13.25
CA TYR A 221 -14.58 11.10 14.43
C TYR A 221 -15.21 11.94 15.54
N GLU A 222 -15.00 13.27 15.51
CA GLU A 222 -15.45 14.18 16.56
C GLU A 222 -16.68 14.98 16.14
N MET A 223 -16.75 15.37 14.86
CA MET A 223 -17.75 16.31 14.38
C MET A 223 -18.66 15.70 13.33
N SER A 224 -19.95 16.07 13.37
CA SER A 224 -20.92 15.69 12.34
C SER A 224 -20.69 16.44 11.02
N VAL A 225 -21.18 15.87 9.91
CA VAL A 225 -21.09 16.50 8.58
C VAL A 225 -21.63 17.92 8.56
N PRO A 226 -22.82 18.25 9.13
CA PRO A 226 -23.32 19.62 9.14
C PRO A 226 -22.40 20.61 9.88
N GLN A 227 -21.75 20.18 10.95
CA GLN A 227 -20.79 21.02 11.69
C GLN A 227 -19.53 21.32 10.89
N LEU A 228 -19.01 20.33 10.15
CA LEU A 228 -17.86 20.52 9.27
C LEU A 228 -18.20 21.43 8.09
N VAL A 229 -19.34 21.20 7.44
CA VAL A 229 -19.82 22.05 6.33
C VAL A 229 -20.04 23.48 6.80
N SER A 230 -20.61 23.68 7.98
CA SER A 230 -20.76 25.02 8.57
C SER A 230 -19.44 25.74 8.79
N ARG A 231 -18.38 25.00 9.21
CA ARG A 231 -17.01 25.55 9.34
C ARG A 231 -16.38 25.90 8.00
N ILE A 232 -16.57 25.05 6.98
CA ILE A 232 -16.10 25.34 5.62
C ILE A 232 -16.78 26.62 5.10
N LEU A 233 -18.11 26.71 5.24
CA LEU A 233 -18.86 27.89 4.85
C LEU A 233 -18.41 29.14 5.61
N SER A 234 -18.19 29.05 6.92
CA SER A 234 -17.66 30.17 7.72
C SER A 234 -16.28 30.62 7.23
N GLY A 235 -15.41 29.71 6.88
CA GLY A 235 -14.10 30.04 6.31
C GLY A 235 -14.19 30.70 4.94
N GLU A 236 -15.11 30.27 4.09
CA GLU A 236 -15.30 30.78 2.73
C GLU A 236 -16.01 32.15 2.71
N THR A 237 -17.02 32.32 3.56
CA THR A 237 -17.86 33.52 3.60
C THR A 237 -17.35 34.58 4.56
N HIS A 238 -16.42 34.24 5.45
CA HIS A 238 -15.99 35.06 6.60
C HIS A 238 -17.12 35.42 7.58
N ILE A 239 -18.26 34.73 7.50
CA ILE A 239 -19.36 34.84 8.46
C ILE A 239 -19.04 34.01 9.69
N ASP A 240 -19.19 34.58 10.89
CA ASP A 240 -18.97 33.85 12.13
C ASP A 240 -19.86 32.59 12.21
N ASN A 241 -19.23 31.46 12.45
CA ASN A 241 -19.90 30.16 12.52
C ASN A 241 -21.08 30.12 13.53
N ARG A 242 -21.04 30.96 14.55
CA ARG A 242 -22.14 31.09 15.51
C ARG A 242 -23.44 31.59 14.87
N TYR A 243 -23.37 32.51 13.89
CA TYR A 243 -24.52 32.98 13.14
C TYR A 243 -25.06 31.94 12.17
N LEU A 244 -24.15 31.20 11.52
CA LEU A 244 -24.52 30.07 10.64
C LEU A 244 -25.28 28.98 11.42
N ILE A 245 -24.79 28.58 12.61
CA ILE A 245 -25.43 27.58 13.46
C ILE A 245 -26.76 28.04 13.98
N LYS A 246 -26.89 29.32 14.38
CA LYS A 246 -28.15 29.89 14.92
C LYS A 246 -29.15 30.25 13.83
N GLY A 247 -28.75 30.33 12.57
CA GLY A 247 -29.60 30.80 11.49
C GLY A 247 -29.94 32.29 11.56
N THR A 248 -29.16 33.07 12.33
CA THR A 248 -29.41 34.52 12.51
C THR A 248 -28.61 35.33 11.50
N LEU A 249 -29.06 35.30 10.24
CA LEU A 249 -28.36 35.86 9.08
C LEU A 249 -29.20 37.01 8.47
N THR A 250 -28.49 38.00 7.97
CA THR A 250 -29.07 39.10 7.18
C THR A 250 -29.31 38.67 5.74
N SER A 251 -30.12 39.43 4.99
CA SER A 251 -30.34 39.16 3.55
C SER A 251 -29.08 39.19 2.73
N ASP A 252 -28.13 40.07 3.05
CA ASP A 252 -26.85 40.20 2.36
C ASP A 252 -25.98 38.98 2.63
N GLU A 253 -25.92 38.52 3.89
CA GLU A 253 -25.19 37.29 4.27
C GLU A 253 -25.72 36.03 3.56
N TRP A 254 -27.06 35.94 3.40
CA TRP A 254 -27.66 34.88 2.59
C TRP A 254 -27.17 34.91 1.12
N GLY A 255 -27.04 36.11 0.55
CA GLY A 255 -26.49 36.30 -0.80
C GLY A 255 -25.05 35.77 -0.91
N VAL A 256 -24.21 36.04 0.10
CA VAL A 256 -22.83 35.53 0.15
C VAL A 256 -22.78 34.00 0.30
N ILE A 257 -23.65 33.43 1.15
CA ILE A 257 -23.74 31.97 1.35
C ILE A 257 -24.14 31.27 0.05
N HIS A 258 -25.18 31.77 -0.64
CA HIS A 258 -25.60 31.18 -1.91
C HIS A 258 -24.49 31.16 -2.96
N LYS A 259 -23.69 32.23 -3.04
CA LYS A 259 -22.55 32.30 -3.94
C LYS A 259 -21.46 31.29 -3.54
N ALA A 260 -21.12 31.21 -2.25
CA ALA A 260 -20.14 30.24 -1.74
C ALA A 260 -20.59 28.79 -1.96
N THR A 261 -21.90 28.50 -1.76
CA THR A 261 -22.47 27.16 -2.00
C THR A 261 -22.28 26.74 -3.46
N GLY A 262 -22.60 27.62 -4.41
CA GLY A 262 -22.45 27.34 -5.83
C GLY A 262 -20.99 27.04 -6.24
N HIS A 263 -20.01 27.59 -5.54
CA HIS A 263 -18.60 27.24 -5.72
C HIS A 263 -18.27 25.88 -5.07
N LEU A 264 -18.63 25.70 -3.81
CA LEU A 264 -18.30 24.51 -3.02
C LEU A 264 -18.96 23.23 -3.53
N GLU A 265 -20.12 23.31 -4.18
CA GLU A 265 -20.81 22.15 -4.79
C GLU A 265 -20.00 21.47 -5.90
N ASN A 266 -19.05 22.17 -6.50
CA ASN A 266 -18.28 21.69 -7.65
C ASN A 266 -16.87 21.19 -7.28
N ILE A 267 -16.42 21.33 -6.03
CA ILE A 267 -15.12 20.85 -5.60
C ILE A 267 -15.16 19.36 -5.20
N PRO A 268 -14.14 18.56 -5.54
CA PRO A 268 -14.09 17.12 -5.22
C PRO A 268 -13.66 16.86 -3.77
N LEU A 269 -14.42 17.37 -2.79
CA LEU A 269 -14.22 17.17 -1.37
C LEU A 269 -15.28 16.22 -0.81
N PHE A 270 -14.83 15.08 -0.28
CA PHE A 270 -15.68 14.06 0.34
C PHE A 270 -15.58 14.15 1.86
N ILE A 271 -16.68 13.94 2.57
CA ILE A 271 -16.71 13.91 4.04
C ILE A 271 -17.35 12.60 4.47
N ASP A 272 -16.63 11.84 5.30
CA ASP A 272 -17.10 10.57 5.90
C ASP A 272 -17.18 10.76 7.42
N GLU A 273 -18.40 10.69 7.97
CA GLU A 273 -18.65 10.73 9.42
C GLU A 273 -18.47 9.32 9.99
N CYS A 274 -17.34 9.12 10.67
CA CYS A 274 -16.94 7.82 11.16
C CYS A 274 -17.46 7.54 12.56
N SER A 275 -18.39 6.58 12.70
CA SER A 275 -18.79 6.02 13.99
C SER A 275 -17.88 4.88 14.46
N ASN A 276 -17.26 4.16 13.55
CA ASN A 276 -16.38 3.03 13.86
C ASN A 276 -14.93 3.52 14.02
N THR A 277 -14.41 3.43 15.23
CA THR A 277 -13.06 3.88 15.59
C THR A 277 -11.95 2.90 15.23
N SER A 278 -12.26 1.73 14.70
CA SER A 278 -11.25 0.71 14.36
C SER A 278 -10.30 1.20 13.26
N LEU A 279 -9.00 1.13 13.53
CA LEU A 279 -7.94 1.43 12.54
C LEU A 279 -8.11 0.62 11.25
N ARG A 280 -8.51 -0.64 11.36
CA ARG A 280 -8.76 -1.52 10.22
C ARG A 280 -9.91 -1.01 9.35
N TYR A 281 -11.00 -0.61 9.96
CA TYR A 281 -12.13 -0.01 9.25
C TYR A 281 -11.70 1.25 8.50
N LEU A 282 -10.94 2.15 9.16
CA LEU A 282 -10.40 3.36 8.53
C LEU A 282 -9.53 3.04 7.32
N ILE A 283 -8.59 2.10 7.44
CA ILE A 283 -7.71 1.68 6.34
C ILE A 283 -8.52 1.16 5.15
N ASN A 284 -9.54 0.34 5.39
CA ASN A 284 -10.40 -0.20 4.33
C ASN A 284 -11.21 0.91 3.64
N LYS A 285 -11.72 1.88 4.41
CA LYS A 285 -12.40 3.06 3.87
C LYS A 285 -11.46 3.91 3.01
N ILE A 286 -10.23 4.15 3.46
CA ILE A 286 -9.22 4.87 2.67
C ILE A 286 -9.00 4.16 1.32
N ARG A 287 -8.78 2.84 1.33
CA ARG A 287 -8.62 2.05 0.10
C ARG A 287 -9.84 2.18 -0.82
N GLN A 288 -11.04 2.09 -0.26
CA GLN A 288 -12.28 2.23 -1.00
C GLN A 288 -12.36 3.60 -1.70
N TYR A 289 -12.10 4.70 -0.99
CA TYR A 289 -12.15 6.04 -1.56
C TYR A 289 -11.06 6.27 -2.61
N VAL A 290 -9.86 5.76 -2.41
CA VAL A 290 -8.78 5.84 -3.42
C VAL A 290 -9.17 5.10 -4.69
N ILE A 291 -9.70 3.87 -4.58
CA ILE A 291 -10.08 3.07 -5.75
C ILE A 291 -11.31 3.64 -6.48
N THR A 292 -12.34 4.07 -5.73
CA THR A 292 -13.63 4.46 -6.33
C THR A 292 -13.72 5.93 -6.70
N LYS A 293 -12.96 6.79 -6.05
CA LYS A 293 -13.01 8.25 -6.19
C LYS A 293 -11.66 8.88 -6.53
N ASP A 294 -10.62 8.07 -6.77
CA ASP A 294 -9.25 8.53 -7.07
C ASP A 294 -8.74 9.59 -6.07
N VAL A 295 -8.99 9.38 -4.77
CA VAL A 295 -8.59 10.31 -3.71
C VAL A 295 -7.08 10.40 -3.65
N LYS A 296 -6.57 11.63 -3.53
CA LYS A 296 -5.13 11.96 -3.44
C LYS A 296 -4.72 12.52 -2.09
N LEU A 297 -5.65 13.10 -1.34
CA LEU A 297 -5.40 13.65 0.00
C LEU A 297 -6.44 13.10 0.99
N VAL A 298 -5.95 12.57 2.10
CA VAL A 298 -6.78 12.04 3.19
C VAL A 298 -6.54 12.86 4.44
N MET A 299 -7.59 13.44 5.01
CA MET A 299 -7.59 14.09 6.32
C MET A 299 -8.29 13.20 7.35
N ILE A 300 -7.71 13.10 8.55
CA ILE A 300 -8.30 12.35 9.67
C ILE A 300 -8.39 13.28 10.89
N ASP A 301 -9.59 13.55 11.38
CA ASP A 301 -9.84 14.39 12.55
C ASP A 301 -10.56 13.59 13.65
N TYR A 302 -9.87 13.17 14.67
CA TYR A 302 -8.44 13.22 14.94
C TYR A 302 -7.91 11.86 15.37
N LEU A 303 -6.61 11.67 15.23
CA LEU A 303 -5.91 10.39 15.35
C LEU A 303 -6.16 9.66 16.68
N GLN A 304 -6.31 10.41 17.79
CA GLN A 304 -6.53 9.80 19.11
C GLN A 304 -7.89 9.13 19.28
N LEU A 305 -8.87 9.36 18.42
CA LEU A 305 -10.13 8.62 18.48
C LEU A 305 -10.08 7.29 17.73
N VAL A 306 -9.09 7.12 16.85
CA VAL A 306 -8.83 5.85 16.19
C VAL A 306 -8.23 4.88 17.21
N SER A 307 -8.73 3.66 17.23
CA SER A 307 -8.35 2.60 18.16
C SER A 307 -7.77 1.40 17.41
N ASN A 308 -6.70 0.84 17.96
CA ASN A 308 -6.16 -0.45 17.54
C ASN A 308 -6.22 -1.38 18.74
N MET A 309 -7.34 -2.08 18.94
CA MET A 309 -7.66 -2.89 20.12
C MET A 309 -6.65 -4.01 20.40
N VAL A 310 -5.46 -3.67 20.86
CA VAL A 310 -4.48 -4.62 21.37
C VAL A 310 -4.37 -4.43 22.89
N LYS A 311 -4.91 -5.37 23.66
CA LYS A 311 -4.85 -5.36 25.13
C LYS A 311 -3.41 -5.21 25.62
N GLY A 312 -3.18 -4.31 26.57
CA GLY A 312 -1.90 -4.16 27.30
C GLY A 312 -0.92 -3.13 26.74
N ARG A 313 -1.28 -2.30 25.75
CA ARG A 313 -0.44 -1.20 25.25
C ARG A 313 -0.75 0.13 25.94
N SER A 314 0.28 0.98 26.12
CA SER A 314 0.06 2.37 26.52
C SER A 314 -0.53 3.18 25.36
N ARG A 315 -1.15 4.33 25.66
CA ARG A 315 -1.77 5.19 24.64
C ARG A 315 -0.77 5.71 23.61
N GLU A 316 0.45 6.04 24.04
CA GLU A 316 1.53 6.47 23.14
C GLU A 316 1.94 5.34 22.17
N GLN A 317 2.03 4.12 22.66
CA GLN A 317 2.32 2.96 21.81
C GLN A 317 1.22 2.72 20.80
N GLU A 318 -0.03 2.91 21.16
CA GLU A 318 -1.17 2.77 20.28
C GLU A 318 -1.13 3.82 19.16
N VAL A 319 -0.95 5.10 19.49
CA VAL A 319 -0.81 6.20 18.54
C VAL A 319 0.39 5.98 17.60
N SER A 320 1.51 5.48 18.11
CA SER A 320 2.69 5.14 17.29
C SER A 320 2.38 4.05 16.25
N VAL A 321 1.62 3.01 16.63
CA VAL A 321 1.20 1.95 15.70
C VAL A 321 0.24 2.50 14.65
N ILE A 322 -0.73 3.33 15.04
CA ILE A 322 -1.67 3.96 14.12
C ILE A 322 -0.92 4.84 13.10
N ALA A 323 -0.03 5.72 13.57
CA ALA A 323 0.76 6.59 12.69
C ALA A 323 1.61 5.79 11.70
N ARG A 324 2.26 4.71 12.16
CA ARG A 324 3.02 3.81 11.28
C ARG A 324 2.14 3.13 10.24
N SER A 325 0.95 2.69 10.63
CA SER A 325 -0.01 2.06 9.71
C SER A 325 -0.53 3.04 8.67
N LEU A 326 -0.78 4.30 9.06
CA LEU A 326 -1.19 5.36 8.13
C LEU A 326 -0.06 5.74 7.16
N LYS A 327 1.20 5.80 7.62
CA LYS A 327 2.35 6.02 6.71
C LYS A 327 2.51 4.86 5.72
N ASN A 328 2.28 3.63 6.16
CA ASN A 328 2.35 2.47 5.28
C ASN A 328 1.25 2.49 4.22
N ILE A 329 0.00 2.82 4.59
CA ILE A 329 -1.09 2.91 3.61
C ILE A 329 -0.90 4.07 2.63
N ALA A 330 -0.35 5.20 3.07
CA ALA A 330 0.00 6.31 2.20
C ALA A 330 1.05 5.89 1.15
N LYS A 331 2.08 5.13 1.56
CA LYS A 331 3.07 4.54 0.64
C LYS A 331 2.47 3.52 -0.32
N GLU A 332 1.63 2.62 0.20
CA GLU A 332 0.98 1.56 -0.59
C GLU A 332 0.09 2.12 -1.70
N LEU A 333 -0.69 3.16 -1.39
CA LEU A 333 -1.66 3.75 -2.30
C LEU A 333 -1.13 4.97 -3.08
N ASN A 334 0.07 5.41 -2.77
CA ASN A 334 0.71 6.59 -3.35
C ASN A 334 -0.14 7.88 -3.21
N ILE A 335 -0.66 8.12 -1.98
CA ILE A 335 -1.51 9.26 -1.60
C ILE A 335 -0.85 10.08 -0.52
#